data_ce398771ac195983fbbce714e83bf9ae
#
_entry.id   ce398771ac195983fbbce714e83bf9ae
#
_cell.length_a   1.000
_cell.length_b   1.000
_cell.length_c   1.000
_cell.angle_alpha   90.00
_cell.angle_beta   90.00
_cell.angle_gamma   90.00
#
_symmetry.space_group_name_H-M   'P 1'
#
loop_
_entity.id
_entity.type
_entity.pdbx_description
1 polymer ?
#
loop_
_entity_poly.entity_id
_entity_poly.type
_entity_poly.pdbx_seq_one_letter_code
_entity_poly.pdbx_strand_id
1 'polypeptide(L)'
;RENKVSALHVIRASLAANVRAALTGPSGGPPGRRAYVVIGAIVGTANFIINIIQTKTVTLADIICMVLALAALMVTPLRPAPGATAYLLLWLVALALPDTHVTNMMMTKAAFFIFLGRFLRFWPGLAITLVSLLALLLKIAVLSAPMDGVYTFLFFVFMALAFFPTGVLLRATEAARLADSQRAAARLEDMRLEIAREMHDLVAY
;
A
#
# COMPACT_ATOMS: atom_id res chain seq x y z
N ARG A 1 0.62 13.63 39.07
CA ARG A 1 1.60 12.74 38.34
C ARG A 1 0.98 11.42 37.89
N GLU A 2 0.07 10.82 38.67
CA GLU A 2 -0.60 9.55 38.33
C GLU A 2 -1.43 9.61 37.04
N ASN A 3 -2.10 10.72 36.77
CA ASN A 3 -2.98 10.87 35.60
C ASN A 3 -2.19 10.84 34.25
N LYS A 4 -0.93 11.27 34.23
CA LYS A 4 -0.07 11.22 33.03
C LYS A 4 0.43 9.81 32.73
N VAL A 5 0.70 9.00 33.75
CA VAL A 5 1.17 7.62 33.60
C VAL A 5 0.01 6.74 33.07
N SER A 6 -1.20 6.94 33.58
CA SER A 6 -2.39 6.25 33.08
C SER A 6 -2.68 6.58 31.61
N ALA A 7 -2.59 7.86 31.21
CA ALA A 7 -2.79 8.27 29.81
C ALA A 7 -1.75 7.66 28.86
N LEU A 8 -0.49 7.57 29.26
CA LEU A 8 0.56 6.94 28.47
C LEU A 8 0.36 5.43 28.29
N HIS A 9 -0.13 4.74 29.33
CA HIS A 9 -0.48 3.32 29.23
C HIS A 9 -1.65 3.06 28.28
N VAL A 10 -2.69 3.89 28.32
CA VAL A 10 -3.82 3.82 27.39
C VAL A 10 -3.38 4.08 25.95
N ILE A 11 -2.54 5.08 25.71
CA ILE A 11 -2.02 5.39 24.37
C ILE A 11 -1.16 4.23 23.85
N ARG A 12 -0.26 3.67 24.68
CA ARG A 12 0.56 2.52 24.29
C ARG A 12 -0.28 1.28 23.97
N ALA A 13 -1.27 0.96 24.79
CA ALA A 13 -2.16 -0.17 24.57
C ALA A 13 -2.99 0.00 23.28
N SER A 14 -3.52 1.20 23.04
CA SER A 14 -4.23 1.55 21.82
C SER A 14 -3.33 1.45 20.58
N LEU A 15 -2.10 1.96 20.67
CA LEU A 15 -1.13 1.88 19.57
C LEU A 15 -0.73 0.43 19.26
N ALA A 16 -0.48 -0.38 20.29
CA ALA A 16 -0.15 -1.80 20.11
C ALA A 16 -1.32 -2.60 19.52
N ALA A 17 -2.56 -2.32 19.94
CA ALA A 17 -3.76 -2.92 19.37
C ALA A 17 -3.96 -2.53 17.90
N ASN A 18 -3.76 -1.26 17.55
CA ASN A 18 -3.85 -0.77 16.17
C ASN A 18 -2.76 -1.35 15.29
N VAL A 19 -1.53 -1.46 15.78
CA VAL A 19 -0.42 -2.12 15.06
C VAL A 19 -0.72 -3.60 14.85
N ARG A 20 -1.21 -4.30 15.88
CA ARG A 20 -1.61 -5.71 15.75
C ARG A 20 -2.74 -5.88 14.72
N ALA A 21 -3.78 -5.06 14.78
CA ALA A 21 -4.88 -5.06 13.81
C ALA A 21 -4.38 -4.76 12.37
N ALA A 22 -3.42 -3.85 12.20
CA ALA A 22 -2.80 -3.57 10.91
C ALA A 22 -2.00 -4.76 10.36
N LEU A 23 -1.33 -5.53 11.23
CA LEU A 23 -0.53 -6.68 10.83
C LEU A 23 -1.37 -7.93 10.52
N THR A 24 -2.46 -8.15 11.26
CA THR A 24 -3.28 -9.37 11.19
C THR A 24 -4.66 -9.15 10.57
N GLY A 25 -5.11 -7.89 10.44
CA GLY A 25 -6.43 -7.54 9.94
C GLY A 25 -6.68 -7.97 8.48
N PRO A 26 -7.95 -8.18 8.10
CA PRO A 26 -8.31 -8.49 6.73
C PRO A 26 -7.89 -7.35 5.80
N SER A 27 -7.41 -7.71 4.63
CA SER A 27 -7.06 -6.75 3.57
C SER A 27 -8.30 -5.90 3.24
N GLY A 28 -8.14 -4.60 3.30
CA GLY A 28 -9.17 -3.57 3.23
C GLY A 28 -10.42 -3.85 2.43
N GLY A 29 -11.55 -3.47 3.02
CA GLY A 29 -12.88 -3.69 2.48
C GLY A 29 -13.17 -2.99 1.14
N PRO A 30 -14.32 -3.34 0.52
CA PRO A 30 -14.66 -2.96 -0.86
C PRO A 30 -14.81 -1.46 -1.18
N PRO A 31 -15.20 -0.54 -0.27
CA PRO A 31 -15.64 0.77 -0.71
C PRO A 31 -14.55 1.74 -1.21
N GLY A 32 -13.29 1.48 -0.99
CA GLY A 32 -12.20 2.38 -1.45
C GLY A 32 -11.42 1.87 -2.67
N ARG A 33 -11.62 0.62 -3.10
CA ARG A 33 -10.77 -0.02 -4.12
C ARG A 33 -10.80 0.69 -5.47
N ARG A 34 -11.96 1.18 -5.91
CA ARG A 34 -12.10 1.90 -7.18
C ARG A 34 -11.29 3.20 -7.22
N ALA A 35 -11.25 3.93 -6.09
CA ALA A 35 -10.43 5.14 -5.99
C ALA A 35 -8.93 4.83 -6.17
N TYR A 36 -8.46 3.72 -5.62
CA TYR A 36 -7.06 3.30 -5.79
C TYR A 36 -6.74 2.83 -7.22
N VAL A 37 -7.71 2.27 -7.95
CA VAL A 37 -7.54 1.99 -9.39
C VAL A 37 -7.31 3.30 -10.16
N VAL A 38 -8.12 4.33 -9.86
CA VAL A 38 -7.97 5.66 -10.48
C VAL A 38 -6.61 6.28 -10.10
N ILE A 39 -6.21 6.20 -8.82
CA ILE A 39 -4.89 6.67 -8.37
C ILE A 39 -3.78 5.92 -9.12
N GLY A 40 -3.89 4.59 -9.23
CA GLY A 40 -2.93 3.77 -9.99
C GLY A 40 -2.86 4.18 -11.45
N ALA A 41 -4.00 4.44 -12.08
CA ALA A 41 -4.07 4.92 -13.46
C ALA A 41 -3.40 6.30 -13.61
N ILE A 42 -3.69 7.25 -12.71
CA ILE A 42 -3.08 8.59 -12.74
C ILE A 42 -1.56 8.50 -12.56
N VAL A 43 -1.09 7.76 -11.55
CA VAL A 43 0.35 7.63 -11.26
C VAL A 43 1.07 6.92 -12.40
N GLY A 44 0.50 5.85 -12.94
CA GLY A 44 1.10 5.12 -14.06
C GLY A 44 1.14 5.96 -15.35
N THR A 45 0.08 6.69 -15.65
CA THR A 45 0.02 7.61 -16.80
C THR A 45 1.00 8.78 -16.62
N ALA A 46 1.08 9.36 -15.43
CA ALA A 46 2.06 10.40 -15.12
C ALA A 46 3.50 9.89 -15.27
N ASN A 47 3.79 8.70 -14.76
CA ASN A 47 5.10 8.05 -14.94
C ASN A 47 5.44 7.86 -16.42
N PHE A 48 4.48 7.40 -17.22
CA PHE A 48 4.64 7.22 -18.67
C PHE A 48 4.95 8.55 -19.39
N ILE A 49 4.12 9.58 -19.14
CA ILE A 49 4.28 10.91 -19.75
C ILE A 49 5.63 11.54 -19.39
N ILE A 50 5.99 11.50 -18.10
CA ILE A 50 7.24 12.10 -17.61
C ILE A 50 8.44 11.42 -18.25
N ASN A 51 8.44 10.10 -18.36
CA ASN A 51 9.54 9.38 -18.96
C ASN A 51 9.67 9.66 -20.46
N ILE A 52 8.57 9.75 -21.20
CA ILE A 52 8.61 10.12 -22.62
C ILE A 52 9.18 11.53 -22.81
N ILE A 53 8.83 12.47 -21.93
CA ILE A 53 9.29 13.87 -22.04
C ILE A 53 10.76 14.00 -21.62
N GLN A 54 11.18 13.32 -20.56
CA GLN A 54 12.50 13.51 -19.96
C GLN A 54 13.59 12.64 -20.59
N THR A 55 13.23 11.46 -21.10
CA THR A 55 14.23 10.48 -21.56
C THR A 55 14.33 10.52 -23.08
N LYS A 56 15.47 10.98 -23.60
CA LYS A 56 15.75 11.00 -25.05
C LYS A 56 15.92 9.60 -25.67
N THR A 57 16.02 8.56 -24.85
CA THR A 57 16.31 7.17 -25.26
C THR A 57 15.35 6.19 -24.61
N VAL A 58 14.04 6.38 -24.80
CA VAL A 58 13.05 5.37 -24.36
C VAL A 58 13.05 4.23 -25.38
N THR A 59 13.36 3.03 -24.94
CA THR A 59 13.31 1.84 -25.81
C THR A 59 11.88 1.31 -25.93
N LEU A 60 11.60 0.51 -26.95
CA LEU A 60 10.30 -0.18 -27.08
C LEU A 60 10.03 -1.09 -25.86
N ALA A 61 11.09 -1.71 -25.32
CA ALA A 61 11.01 -2.54 -24.13
C ALA A 61 10.59 -1.72 -22.90
N ASP A 62 11.12 -0.50 -22.72
CA ASP A 62 10.71 0.41 -21.64
C ASP A 62 9.22 0.77 -21.77
N ILE A 63 8.74 1.08 -22.96
CA ILE A 63 7.32 1.41 -23.21
C ILE A 63 6.42 0.24 -22.83
N ILE A 64 6.75 -0.96 -23.30
CA ILE A 64 5.97 -2.17 -22.97
C ILE A 64 5.97 -2.41 -21.45
N CYS A 65 7.13 -2.32 -20.81
CA CYS A 65 7.24 -2.48 -19.36
C CYS A 65 6.41 -1.44 -18.59
N MET A 66 6.42 -0.18 -19.00
CA MET A 66 5.63 0.88 -18.35
C MET A 66 4.12 0.66 -18.51
N VAL A 67 3.66 0.25 -19.70
CA VAL A 67 2.24 -0.05 -19.96
C VAL A 67 1.77 -1.26 -19.14
N LEU A 68 2.57 -2.32 -19.09
CA LEU A 68 2.27 -3.50 -18.30
C LEU A 68 2.31 -3.21 -16.79
N ALA A 69 3.24 -2.36 -16.34
CA ALA A 69 3.31 -1.91 -14.96
C ALA A 69 2.06 -1.10 -14.55
N LEU A 70 1.59 -0.22 -15.43
CA LEU A 70 0.34 0.50 -15.26
C LEU A 70 -0.84 -0.48 -15.12
N ALA A 71 -0.96 -1.45 -16.02
CA ALA A 71 -2.02 -2.45 -15.97
C ALA A 71 -1.98 -3.28 -14.68
N ALA A 72 -0.81 -3.78 -14.28
CA ALA A 72 -0.62 -4.53 -13.04
C ALA A 72 -0.95 -3.68 -11.80
N LEU A 73 -0.57 -2.40 -11.81
CA LEU A 73 -0.88 -1.46 -10.74
C LEU A 73 -2.39 -1.22 -10.61
N MET A 74 -3.13 -1.11 -11.72
CA MET A 74 -4.60 -0.99 -11.71
C MET A 74 -5.30 -2.26 -11.23
N VAL A 75 -4.74 -3.44 -11.51
CA VAL A 75 -5.30 -4.73 -11.05
C VAL A 75 -5.06 -4.95 -9.56
N THR A 76 -3.96 -4.44 -8.99
CA THR A 76 -3.57 -4.68 -7.60
C THR A 76 -4.66 -4.30 -6.57
N PRO A 77 -5.36 -3.17 -6.64
CA PRO A 77 -6.45 -2.86 -5.72
C PRO A 77 -7.66 -3.80 -5.85
N LEU A 78 -7.93 -4.31 -7.06
CA LEU A 78 -9.06 -5.20 -7.35
C LEU A 78 -8.77 -6.64 -6.92
N ARG A 79 -7.60 -7.14 -7.32
CA ARG A 79 -7.11 -8.49 -7.05
C ARG A 79 -5.68 -8.42 -6.51
N PRO A 80 -5.49 -8.27 -5.19
CA PRO A 80 -4.19 -7.93 -4.62
C PRO A 80 -3.09 -8.95 -4.89
N ALA A 81 -3.38 -10.25 -4.74
CA ALA A 81 -2.37 -11.27 -4.96
C ALA A 81 -1.94 -11.37 -6.44
N PRO A 82 -2.87 -11.57 -7.43
CA PRO A 82 -2.45 -11.65 -8.82
C PRO A 82 -1.88 -10.32 -9.36
N GLY A 83 -2.40 -9.16 -8.92
CA GLY A 83 -1.83 -7.88 -9.34
C GLY A 83 -0.41 -7.68 -8.83
N ALA A 84 -0.15 -8.02 -7.56
CA ALA A 84 1.18 -7.91 -6.98
C ALA A 84 2.17 -8.90 -7.59
N THR A 85 1.76 -10.14 -7.84
CA THR A 85 2.62 -11.13 -8.51
C THR A 85 2.91 -10.74 -9.95
N ALA A 86 1.92 -10.26 -10.70
CA ALA A 86 2.11 -9.76 -12.05
C ALA A 86 3.11 -8.60 -12.11
N TYR A 87 2.98 -7.63 -11.19
CA TYR A 87 3.93 -6.53 -11.11
C TYR A 87 5.34 -6.99 -10.73
N LEU A 88 5.46 -7.93 -9.77
CA LEU A 88 6.76 -8.49 -9.39
C LEU A 88 7.43 -9.22 -10.56
N LEU A 89 6.68 -10.08 -11.27
CA LEU A 89 7.20 -10.78 -12.44
C LEU A 89 7.67 -9.80 -13.52
N LEU A 90 6.88 -8.79 -13.81
CA LEU A 90 7.25 -7.74 -14.75
C LEU A 90 8.53 -7.01 -14.30
N TRP A 91 8.66 -6.71 -13.00
CA TRP A 91 9.86 -6.09 -12.44
C TRP A 91 11.09 -6.98 -12.63
N LEU A 92 10.97 -8.28 -12.38
CA LEU A 92 12.05 -9.25 -12.58
C LEU A 92 12.45 -9.34 -14.07
N VAL A 93 11.47 -9.34 -14.97
CA VAL A 93 11.71 -9.31 -16.43
C VAL A 93 12.42 -8.02 -16.84
N ALA A 94 11.95 -6.87 -16.36
CA ALA A 94 12.59 -5.58 -16.64
C ALA A 94 14.03 -5.53 -16.12
N LEU A 95 14.32 -6.16 -14.98
CA LEU A 95 15.67 -6.27 -14.44
C LEU A 95 16.55 -7.20 -15.29
N ALA A 96 15.98 -8.24 -15.90
CA ALA A 96 16.71 -9.21 -16.73
C ALA A 96 17.02 -8.67 -18.14
N LEU A 97 16.23 -7.74 -18.64
CA LEU A 97 16.45 -7.14 -19.96
C LEU A 97 17.60 -6.10 -19.90
N PRO A 98 18.58 -6.16 -20.82
CA PRO A 98 19.73 -5.24 -20.82
C PRO A 98 19.35 -3.81 -21.17
N ASP A 99 18.34 -3.64 -22.05
CA ASP A 99 17.97 -2.35 -22.62
C ASP A 99 16.87 -1.61 -21.81
N THR A 100 16.51 -2.12 -20.64
CA THR A 100 15.49 -1.48 -19.79
C THR A 100 16.11 -0.65 -18.67
N HIS A 101 15.62 0.57 -18.54
CA HIS A 101 16.02 1.50 -17.50
C HIS A 101 15.03 1.43 -16.33
N VAL A 102 15.41 0.72 -15.26
CA VAL A 102 14.54 0.55 -14.06
C VAL A 102 14.17 1.87 -13.41
N THR A 103 14.96 2.91 -13.59
CA THR A 103 14.65 4.27 -13.14
C THR A 103 13.38 4.83 -13.79
N ASN A 104 13.03 4.36 -15.00
CA ASN A 104 11.80 4.75 -15.69
C ASN A 104 10.52 4.23 -15.00
N MET A 105 10.65 3.33 -14.03
CA MET A 105 9.52 2.76 -13.28
C MET A 105 9.40 3.30 -11.84
N MET A 106 10.10 4.38 -11.49
CA MET A 106 10.18 4.88 -10.11
C MET A 106 8.82 5.21 -9.51
N MET A 107 7.98 5.98 -10.20
CA MET A 107 6.67 6.40 -9.68
C MET A 107 5.71 5.21 -9.54
N THR A 108 5.67 4.32 -10.52
CA THR A 108 4.86 3.11 -10.46
C THR A 108 5.32 2.19 -9.33
N LYS A 109 6.64 2.14 -9.05
CA LYS A 109 7.21 1.35 -7.96
C LYS A 109 6.86 1.93 -6.59
N ALA A 110 6.88 3.27 -6.43
CA ALA A 110 6.43 3.93 -5.22
C ALA A 110 4.96 3.61 -4.90
N ALA A 111 4.08 3.78 -5.90
CA ALA A 111 2.67 3.43 -5.76
C ALA A 111 2.48 1.93 -5.47
N PHE A 112 3.28 1.07 -6.10
CA PHE A 112 3.26 -0.36 -5.85
C PHE A 112 3.59 -0.71 -4.39
N PHE A 113 4.60 -0.09 -3.78
CA PHE A 113 4.93 -0.30 -2.37
C PHE A 113 3.78 0.14 -1.45
N ILE A 114 3.12 1.27 -1.73
CA ILE A 114 1.91 1.68 -1.01
C ILE A 114 0.81 0.62 -1.14
N PHE A 115 0.57 0.12 -2.36
CA PHE A 115 -0.47 -0.87 -2.62
C PHE A 115 -0.16 -2.22 -1.96
N LEU A 116 1.10 -2.65 -1.92
CA LEU A 116 1.51 -3.83 -1.17
C LEU A 116 1.16 -3.70 0.32
N GLY A 117 1.56 -2.60 0.96
CA GLY A 117 1.25 -2.35 2.37
C GLY A 117 -0.25 -2.22 2.64
N ARG A 118 -1.01 -1.65 1.68
CA ARG A 118 -2.44 -1.37 1.82
C ARG A 118 -3.32 -2.59 1.57
N PHE A 119 -3.06 -3.38 0.54
CA PHE A 119 -3.96 -4.42 0.04
C PHE A 119 -3.52 -5.85 0.37
N LEU A 120 -2.23 -6.10 0.57
CA LEU A 120 -1.73 -7.40 0.99
C LEU A 120 -1.63 -7.49 2.52
N ARG A 121 -1.60 -8.75 3.02
CA ARG A 121 -1.17 -8.99 4.39
C ARG A 121 0.28 -8.54 4.56
N PHE A 122 0.66 -8.18 5.77
CA PHE A 122 1.98 -7.63 6.05
C PHE A 122 3.11 -8.54 5.54
N TRP A 123 3.11 -9.81 5.91
CA TRP A 123 4.18 -10.76 5.57
C TRP A 123 4.33 -11.00 4.05
N PRO A 124 3.26 -11.33 3.28
CA PRO A 124 3.38 -11.43 1.83
C PRO A 124 3.81 -10.12 1.17
N GLY A 125 3.29 -8.97 1.63
CA GLY A 125 3.68 -7.67 1.10
C GLY A 125 5.16 -7.37 1.35
N LEU A 126 5.65 -7.65 2.56
CA LEU A 126 7.06 -7.52 2.93
C LEU A 126 7.93 -8.47 2.10
N ALA A 127 7.53 -9.74 1.94
CA ALA A 127 8.26 -10.71 1.13
C ALA A 127 8.42 -10.24 -0.32
N ILE A 128 7.36 -9.76 -0.97
CA ILE A 128 7.40 -9.22 -2.33
C ILE A 128 8.33 -8.00 -2.39
N THR A 129 8.28 -7.12 -1.40
CA THR A 129 9.16 -5.95 -1.30
C THR A 129 10.62 -6.38 -1.22
N LEU A 130 10.96 -7.32 -0.33
CA LEU A 130 12.32 -7.83 -0.15
C LEU A 130 12.84 -8.54 -1.40
N VAL A 131 12.02 -9.40 -2.02
CA VAL A 131 12.38 -10.09 -3.28
C VAL A 131 12.68 -9.07 -4.38
N SER A 132 11.88 -8.02 -4.49
CA SER A 132 12.09 -7.00 -5.52
C SER A 132 13.36 -6.17 -5.30
N LEU A 133 13.75 -5.91 -4.05
CA LEU A 133 15.00 -5.22 -3.69
C LEU A 133 16.21 -6.14 -3.87
N LEU A 134 16.09 -7.41 -3.47
CA LEU A 134 17.14 -8.41 -3.64
C LEU A 134 17.47 -8.63 -5.12
N ALA A 135 16.45 -8.71 -5.97
CA ALA A 135 16.63 -8.84 -7.41
C ALA A 135 17.37 -7.62 -8.01
N LEU A 136 17.05 -6.40 -7.54
CA LEU A 136 17.77 -5.20 -7.95
C LEU A 136 19.23 -5.24 -7.48
N LEU A 137 19.48 -5.62 -6.24
CA LEU A 137 20.83 -5.77 -5.69
C LEU A 137 21.65 -6.79 -6.49
N LEU A 138 21.03 -7.93 -6.82
CA LEU A 138 21.68 -8.96 -7.63
C LEU A 138 22.03 -8.47 -9.03
N LYS A 139 21.13 -7.73 -9.70
CA LYS A 139 21.44 -7.09 -11.00
C LYS A 139 22.66 -6.18 -10.89
N ILE A 140 22.73 -5.33 -9.87
CA ILE A 140 23.84 -4.40 -9.66
C ILE A 140 25.15 -5.16 -9.39
N ALA A 141 25.11 -6.20 -8.56
CA ALA A 141 26.29 -7.00 -8.23
C ALA A 141 26.84 -7.78 -9.43
N VAL A 142 25.96 -8.35 -10.27
CA VAL A 142 26.35 -9.14 -11.44
C VAL A 142 26.90 -8.26 -12.57
N LEU A 143 26.29 -7.10 -12.77
CA LEU A 143 26.71 -6.18 -13.87
C LEU A 143 27.92 -5.32 -13.50
N SER A 144 28.52 -5.54 -12.30
CA SER A 144 29.65 -4.72 -11.81
C SER A 144 29.36 -3.21 -11.96
N ALA A 145 28.12 -2.82 -11.66
CA ALA A 145 27.63 -1.49 -11.91
C ALA A 145 28.43 -0.46 -11.11
N PRO A 146 28.79 0.67 -11.74
CA PRO A 146 29.50 1.76 -11.06
C PRO A 146 28.64 2.34 -9.92
N MET A 147 29.20 3.33 -9.19
CA MET A 147 28.57 4.03 -8.05
C MET A 147 27.09 4.40 -8.27
N ASP A 148 26.68 4.68 -9.50
CA ASP A 148 25.28 4.98 -9.87
C ASP A 148 24.31 3.84 -9.53
N GLY A 149 24.76 2.57 -9.64
CA GLY A 149 23.96 1.41 -9.25
C GLY A 149 23.68 1.37 -7.75
N VAL A 150 24.68 1.73 -6.94
CA VAL A 150 24.54 1.78 -5.49
C VAL A 150 23.55 2.89 -5.09
N TYR A 151 23.64 4.08 -5.67
CA TYR A 151 22.68 5.16 -5.41
C TYR A 151 21.26 4.78 -5.83
N THR A 152 21.11 4.11 -6.97
CA THR A 152 19.81 3.58 -7.42
C THR A 152 19.24 2.58 -6.41
N PHE A 153 20.05 1.66 -5.91
CA PHE A 153 19.62 0.68 -4.90
C PHE A 153 19.17 1.37 -3.60
N LEU A 154 20.01 2.26 -3.06
CA LEU A 154 19.70 3.01 -1.84
C LEU A 154 18.43 3.83 -2.00
N PHE A 155 18.20 4.41 -3.15
CA PHE A 155 16.98 5.14 -3.47
C PHE A 155 15.73 4.22 -3.42
N PHE A 156 15.79 3.03 -4.02
CA PHE A 156 14.68 2.07 -3.94
C PHE A 156 14.46 1.51 -2.54
N VAL A 157 15.51 1.31 -1.76
CA VAL A 157 15.41 0.95 -0.34
C VAL A 157 14.69 2.05 0.44
N PHE A 158 15.10 3.31 0.24
CA PHE A 158 14.44 4.46 0.86
C PHE A 158 12.96 4.55 0.47
N MET A 159 12.65 4.38 -0.81
CA MET A 159 11.26 4.32 -1.28
C MET A 159 10.47 3.21 -0.62
N ALA A 160 11.02 2.00 -0.51
CA ALA A 160 10.35 0.88 0.15
C ALA A 160 10.07 1.20 1.63
N LEU A 161 11.06 1.77 2.35
CA LEU A 161 10.94 2.15 3.76
C LEU A 161 9.93 3.30 3.97
N ALA A 162 9.77 4.20 3.02
CA ALA A 162 8.81 5.30 3.11
C ALA A 162 7.40 4.86 2.72
N PHE A 163 7.24 4.17 1.59
CA PHE A 163 5.93 3.95 0.98
C PHE A 163 5.24 2.67 1.43
N PHE A 164 5.96 1.59 1.73
CA PHE A 164 5.33 0.37 2.25
C PHE A 164 4.68 0.57 3.62
N PRO A 165 5.35 1.17 4.63
CA PRO A 165 4.70 1.49 5.90
C PRO A 165 3.54 2.48 5.75
N THR A 166 3.62 3.44 4.83
CA THR A 166 2.52 4.35 4.53
C THR A 166 1.28 3.57 4.09
N GLY A 167 1.43 2.57 3.23
CA GLY A 167 0.34 1.68 2.83
C GLY A 167 -0.25 0.91 4.01
N VAL A 168 0.59 0.39 4.91
CA VAL A 168 0.15 -0.30 6.14
C VAL A 168 -0.61 0.66 7.07
N LEU A 169 -0.12 1.89 7.21
CA LEU A 169 -0.76 2.93 8.03
C LEU A 169 -2.15 3.30 7.48
N LEU A 170 -2.27 3.51 6.18
CA LEU A 170 -3.55 3.78 5.51
C LEU A 170 -4.56 2.66 5.78
N ARG A 171 -4.15 1.40 5.74
CA ARG A 171 -5.00 0.27 6.10
C ARG A 171 -5.43 0.32 7.56
N ALA A 172 -4.50 0.62 8.47
CA ALA A 172 -4.78 0.70 9.90
C ALA A 172 -5.79 1.82 10.24
N THR A 173 -5.62 3.00 9.64
CA THR A 173 -6.51 4.15 9.85
C THR A 173 -7.92 3.90 9.32
N GLU A 174 -8.05 3.21 8.18
CA GLU A 174 -9.38 2.84 7.67
C GLU A 174 -10.05 1.78 8.54
N ALA A 175 -9.30 0.77 9.00
CA ALA A 175 -9.84 -0.22 9.93
C ALA A 175 -10.34 0.42 11.23
N ALA A 176 -9.59 1.39 11.77
CA ALA A 176 -10.00 2.15 12.95
C ALA A 176 -11.28 2.95 12.69
N ARG A 177 -11.37 3.68 11.56
CA ARG A 177 -12.57 4.44 11.20
C ARG A 177 -13.81 3.55 11.04
N LEU A 178 -13.66 2.38 10.44
CA LEU A 178 -14.76 1.42 10.29
C LEU A 178 -15.22 0.89 11.66
N ALA A 179 -14.28 0.56 12.55
CA ALA A 179 -14.60 0.13 13.91
C ALA A 179 -15.33 1.22 14.71
N ASP A 180 -14.91 2.49 14.58
CA ASP A 180 -15.56 3.60 15.26
C ASP A 180 -16.97 3.87 14.71
N SER A 181 -17.17 3.76 13.38
CA SER A 181 -18.50 3.89 12.77
C SER A 181 -19.46 2.76 13.22
N GLN A 182 -18.96 1.54 13.33
CA GLN A 182 -19.74 0.41 13.84
C GLN A 182 -20.13 0.60 15.31
N ARG A 183 -19.19 1.09 16.14
CA ARG A 183 -19.48 1.40 17.54
C ARG A 183 -20.52 2.52 17.69
N ALA A 184 -20.43 3.56 16.84
CA ALA A 184 -21.41 4.64 16.83
C ALA A 184 -22.80 4.14 16.43
N ALA A 185 -22.88 3.27 15.40
CA ALA A 185 -24.15 2.65 14.99
C ALA A 185 -24.77 1.79 16.11
N ALA A 186 -23.96 0.97 16.79
CA ALA A 186 -24.43 0.15 17.92
C ALA A 186 -24.98 1.01 19.07
N ARG A 187 -24.29 2.11 19.43
CA ARG A 187 -24.77 3.04 20.46
C ARG A 187 -26.11 3.70 20.09
N LEU A 188 -26.31 4.05 18.82
CA LEU A 188 -27.58 4.60 18.35
C LEU A 188 -28.71 3.58 18.47
N GLU A 189 -28.44 2.32 18.18
CA GLU A 189 -29.40 1.23 18.31
C GLU A 189 -29.78 1.02 19.78
N ASP A 190 -28.80 0.98 20.67
CA ASP A 190 -29.02 0.86 22.12
C ASP A 190 -29.88 2.02 22.65
N MET A 191 -29.58 3.26 22.25
CA MET A 191 -30.41 4.43 22.65
C MET A 191 -31.83 4.34 22.10
N ARG A 192 -32.04 3.86 20.86
CA ARG A 192 -33.38 3.66 20.31
C ARG A 192 -34.20 2.62 21.12
N LEU A 193 -33.55 1.53 21.51
CA LEU A 193 -34.19 0.50 22.35
C LEU A 193 -34.51 1.02 23.73
N GLU A 194 -33.66 1.83 24.34
CA GLU A 194 -33.91 2.46 25.64
C GLU A 194 -35.11 3.42 25.58
N ILE A 195 -35.13 4.31 24.57
CA ILE A 195 -36.27 5.22 24.33
C ILE A 195 -37.58 4.44 24.11
N ALA A 196 -37.51 3.34 23.31
CA ALA A 196 -38.68 2.52 23.07
C ALA A 196 -39.24 1.86 24.35
N ARG A 197 -38.36 1.42 25.28
CA ARG A 197 -38.75 0.88 26.59
C ARG A 197 -39.36 1.96 27.47
N GLU A 198 -38.74 3.13 27.56
CA GLU A 198 -39.27 4.25 28.34
C GLU A 198 -40.65 4.69 27.82
N MET A 199 -40.83 4.78 26.51
CA MET A 199 -42.11 5.08 25.88
C MET A 199 -43.18 4.01 26.17
N HIS A 200 -42.80 2.73 26.12
CA HIS A 200 -43.71 1.65 26.45
C HIS A 200 -44.15 1.71 27.92
N ASP A 201 -43.22 1.99 28.82
CA ASP A 201 -43.53 2.11 30.28
C ASP A 201 -44.40 3.33 30.58
N LEU A 202 -44.23 4.45 29.84
CA LEU A 202 -45.09 5.64 29.96
C LEU A 202 -46.53 5.40 29.43
N VAL A 203 -46.71 4.58 28.41
CA VAL A 203 -48.03 4.28 27.83
C VAL A 203 -48.75 3.18 28.60
N ALA A 204 -48.03 2.34 29.36
CA ALA A 204 -48.60 1.27 30.17
C ALA A 204 -49.15 1.77 31.54
N TYR A 205 -48.96 3.02 31.90
CA TYR A 205 -49.55 3.70 33.03
C TYR A 205 -50.73 4.53 32.62
#